data_a1ff39e725a013c9b4d8e4be43be5dfd
#
_entry.id   a1ff39e725a013c9b4d8e4be43be5dfd
#
_cell.length_a   1.000
_cell.length_b   1.000
_cell.length_c   1.000
_cell.angle_alpha   90.00
_cell.angle_beta   90.00
_cell.angle_gamma   90.00
#
_symmetry.space_group_name_H-M   'P 1'
#
loop_
_entity.id
_entity.type
_entity.pdbx_description
1 polymer ?
#
loop_
_entity_poly.entity_id
_entity_poly.type
_entity_poly.pdbx_seq_one_letter_code
_entity_poly.pdbx_strand_id
1 'polypeptide(L)'
;LNDRIKSIEFIDHFEVSKNGFINFFLKDEFVLRSLKEIYSKNFLNHVNYGADRKINVEFVSANPTGPLHIAHIRGAVFGDVLSSLYTKTGFDVTREYYVNDAGSQIDKLSNSLLKRYLQLFDKKIELEEDEYPGEYLIDIAKKIKNEDGDKWLNFQQEETIQYFKNFVLKNILLSIKSDLELINIRFDKFTHETEIEKSKIIDELFSILDEKKLLYEGILEKPKGDDSDWEPREQLLFRSSKLLDNEDRALKKSNGEWTYFANDAAYHLDKCKRNFDRLVNIWGSDHIGYIPRMNSLIKAIKDDETYLNILTCQIVSLIQNKQKIKMSKRSGNFVTLANVHSKVGKDPIRYYMISTKNETAIDFDLDAVVEKNKDNKVFYCQYAHARASSVINKANELGIKIKNDYNFSAIQNLSDEEVKLIKKLICYPYLLYQSSYYNEPHRLINYLEEISSDFHSIWNKGKDNESLRFIDEKNVEKTISKIFWLESFRVVLKDIFSIIDISAPETM
;
A
#
# COMPACT_ATOMS: atom_id res chain seq x y z
N LEU A 1 -31.11 -15.42 -25.99
CA LEU A 1 -30.68 -14.50 -24.90
C LEU A 1 -31.88 -14.15 -24.00
N ASN A 2 -33.02 -13.78 -24.60
CA ASN A 2 -34.22 -13.34 -23.92
C ASN A 2 -34.73 -14.40 -22.87
N ASP A 3 -34.80 -15.66 -23.27
CA ASP A 3 -35.27 -16.74 -22.40
C ASP A 3 -34.29 -17.06 -21.26
N ARG A 4 -32.98 -16.92 -21.51
CA ARG A 4 -31.94 -17.10 -20.49
C ARG A 4 -31.96 -15.97 -19.46
N ILE A 5 -32.22 -14.73 -19.89
CA ILE A 5 -32.30 -13.58 -18.98
C ILE A 5 -33.57 -13.68 -18.10
N LYS A 6 -34.69 -14.06 -18.68
CA LYS A 6 -35.95 -14.25 -17.96
C LYS A 6 -35.90 -15.36 -16.90
N SER A 7 -34.98 -16.32 -17.04
CA SER A 7 -34.77 -17.36 -16.03
C SER A 7 -33.96 -16.92 -14.81
N ILE A 8 -33.40 -15.70 -14.84
CA ILE A 8 -32.60 -15.17 -13.72
C ILE A 8 -33.56 -14.61 -12.66
N GLU A 9 -33.63 -15.29 -11.52
CA GLU A 9 -34.61 -15.05 -10.44
C GLU A 9 -34.70 -13.62 -9.93
N PHE A 10 -33.55 -12.91 -9.90
CA PHE A 10 -33.45 -11.56 -9.33
C PHE A 10 -33.68 -10.43 -10.33
N ILE A 11 -33.83 -10.72 -11.62
CA ILE A 11 -34.15 -9.72 -12.66
C ILE A 11 -35.66 -9.62 -12.79
N ASP A 12 -36.17 -8.39 -12.71
CA ASP A 12 -37.56 -8.07 -12.97
C ASP A 12 -37.80 -8.00 -14.50
N HIS A 13 -37.08 -7.10 -15.18
CA HIS A 13 -37.08 -6.97 -16.62
C HIS A 13 -35.75 -6.41 -17.13
N PHE A 14 -35.60 -6.34 -18.43
CA PHE A 14 -34.44 -5.71 -19.05
C PHE A 14 -34.83 -4.93 -20.29
N GLU A 15 -34.03 -3.93 -20.64
CA GLU A 15 -34.20 -3.10 -21.84
C GLU A 15 -32.89 -3.10 -22.63
N VAL A 16 -33.02 -3.17 -23.94
CA VAL A 16 -31.88 -3.05 -24.86
C VAL A 16 -31.88 -1.64 -25.44
N SER A 17 -30.84 -0.88 -25.11
CA SER A 17 -30.66 0.48 -25.64
C SER A 17 -30.25 0.46 -27.13
N LYS A 18 -30.49 1.57 -27.84
CA LYS A 18 -30.09 1.71 -29.26
C LYS A 18 -28.57 1.55 -29.47
N ASN A 19 -27.78 1.77 -28.46
CA ASN A 19 -26.31 1.67 -28.49
C ASN A 19 -25.77 0.27 -28.12
N GLY A 20 -26.68 -0.74 -28.04
CA GLY A 20 -26.30 -2.12 -27.76
C GLY A 20 -26.10 -2.47 -26.25
N PHE A 21 -26.30 -1.53 -25.33
CA PHE A 21 -26.29 -1.82 -23.90
C PHE A 21 -27.58 -2.54 -23.50
N ILE A 22 -27.46 -3.44 -22.53
CA ILE A 22 -28.59 -4.13 -21.89
C ILE A 22 -28.69 -3.59 -20.46
N ASN A 23 -29.79 -2.89 -20.17
CA ASN A 23 -30.11 -2.40 -18.83
C ASN A 23 -30.95 -3.44 -18.11
N PHE A 24 -30.49 -3.91 -16.96
CA PHE A 24 -31.23 -4.84 -16.12
C PHE A 24 -31.91 -4.08 -14.98
N PHE A 25 -33.18 -4.41 -14.74
CA PHE A 25 -33.95 -3.91 -13.63
C PHE A 25 -34.09 -5.03 -12.61
N LEU A 26 -33.64 -4.76 -11.37
CA LEU A 26 -33.63 -5.72 -10.30
C LEU A 26 -34.99 -5.72 -9.59
N LYS A 27 -35.46 -6.89 -9.14
CA LYS A 27 -36.63 -6.98 -8.27
C LYS A 27 -36.35 -6.30 -6.92
N ASP A 28 -37.32 -5.57 -6.41
CA ASP A 28 -37.22 -4.88 -5.12
C ASP A 28 -36.91 -5.83 -3.96
N GLU A 29 -37.46 -7.04 -4.00
CA GLU A 29 -37.21 -8.09 -3.02
C GLU A 29 -35.72 -8.49 -3.00
N PHE A 30 -35.07 -8.58 -4.17
CA PHE A 30 -33.65 -8.87 -4.26
C PHE A 30 -32.81 -7.73 -3.69
N VAL A 31 -33.15 -6.48 -4.02
CA VAL A 31 -32.47 -5.29 -3.51
C VAL A 31 -32.55 -5.23 -2.00
N LEU A 32 -33.72 -5.47 -1.42
CA LEU A 32 -33.93 -5.48 0.04
C LEU A 32 -33.15 -6.61 0.72
N ARG A 33 -33.19 -7.81 0.16
CA ARG A 33 -32.43 -8.96 0.68
C ARG A 33 -30.93 -8.66 0.69
N SER A 34 -30.41 -8.12 -0.41
CA SER A 34 -28.99 -7.75 -0.52
C SER A 34 -28.61 -6.65 0.45
N LEU A 35 -29.49 -5.66 0.66
CA LEU A 35 -29.26 -4.61 1.64
C LEU A 35 -29.24 -5.16 3.08
N LYS A 36 -30.09 -6.15 3.37
CA LYS A 36 -30.10 -6.85 4.67
C LYS A 36 -28.77 -7.61 4.91
N GLU A 37 -28.20 -8.23 3.88
CA GLU A 37 -26.88 -8.85 3.96
C GLU A 37 -25.79 -7.82 4.32
N ILE A 38 -25.85 -6.61 3.75
CA ILE A 38 -24.94 -5.50 4.09
C ILE A 38 -25.15 -5.07 5.55
N TYR A 39 -26.39 -4.80 5.95
CA TYR A 39 -26.76 -4.39 7.30
C TYR A 39 -26.26 -5.38 8.37
N SER A 40 -26.49 -6.67 8.16
CA SER A 40 -26.06 -7.74 9.06
C SER A 40 -24.57 -8.10 8.96
N LYS A 41 -23.84 -7.48 8.02
CA LYS A 41 -22.45 -7.81 7.67
C LYS A 41 -22.24 -9.24 7.14
N ASN A 42 -23.31 -9.96 6.82
CA ASN A 42 -23.21 -11.32 6.28
C ASN A 42 -22.56 -11.36 4.90
N PHE A 43 -22.55 -10.24 4.16
CA PHE A 43 -21.88 -10.13 2.88
C PHE A 43 -20.39 -10.51 2.95
N LEU A 44 -19.76 -10.37 4.12
CA LEU A 44 -18.36 -10.79 4.33
C LEU A 44 -18.16 -12.29 4.12
N ASN A 45 -19.18 -13.10 4.38
CA ASN A 45 -19.14 -14.54 4.14
C ASN A 45 -19.10 -14.90 2.64
N HIS A 46 -19.48 -13.96 1.77
CA HIS A 46 -19.50 -14.14 0.32
C HIS A 46 -18.26 -13.55 -0.39
N VAL A 47 -17.42 -12.84 0.34
CA VAL A 47 -16.21 -12.20 -0.18
C VAL A 47 -14.98 -13.01 0.26
N ASN A 48 -14.93 -14.28 -0.15
CA ASN A 48 -13.79 -15.18 0.12
C ASN A 48 -13.08 -15.59 -1.19
N TYR A 49 -12.63 -14.59 -1.94
CA TYR A 49 -11.91 -14.82 -3.19
C TYR A 49 -10.56 -15.52 -2.97
N GLY A 50 -9.89 -15.18 -1.87
CA GLY A 50 -8.60 -15.76 -1.50
C GLY A 50 -8.67 -17.24 -1.16
N ALA A 51 -9.77 -17.71 -0.54
CA ALA A 51 -9.95 -19.09 -0.10
C ALA A 51 -8.74 -19.63 0.69
N ASP A 52 -8.26 -18.82 1.62
CA ASP A 52 -7.09 -19.05 2.49
C ASP A 52 -5.75 -19.25 1.76
N ARG A 53 -5.67 -18.94 0.46
CA ARG A 53 -4.40 -18.96 -0.26
C ARG A 53 -3.42 -17.97 0.35
N LYS A 54 -2.16 -18.41 0.46
CA LYS A 54 -1.08 -17.66 1.08
C LYS A 54 -0.44 -16.70 0.10
N ILE A 55 -0.34 -15.45 0.49
CA ILE A 55 0.26 -14.41 -0.34
C ILE A 55 1.32 -13.63 0.46
N ASN A 56 2.48 -13.45 -0.15
CA ASN A 56 3.51 -12.57 0.39
C ASN A 56 3.42 -11.22 -0.30
N VAL A 57 3.37 -10.15 0.48
CA VAL A 57 3.37 -8.78 -0.02
C VAL A 57 4.60 -8.06 0.52
N GLU A 58 5.57 -7.82 -0.35
CA GLU A 58 6.78 -7.06 -0.04
C GLU A 58 6.59 -5.61 -0.47
N PHE A 59 6.85 -4.68 0.44
CA PHE A 59 6.74 -3.26 0.17
C PHE A 59 7.64 -2.42 1.07
N VAL A 60 7.84 -1.15 0.74
CA VAL A 60 8.81 -0.21 1.31
C VAL A 60 10.23 -0.65 0.98
N SER A 61 10.76 -1.65 1.65
CA SER A 61 12.12 -2.23 1.49
C SER A 61 13.18 -1.16 1.23
N ALA A 62 13.06 -0.01 1.93
CA ALA A 62 13.98 1.11 1.78
C ALA A 62 15.34 0.77 2.37
N ASN A 63 16.42 1.16 1.69
CA ASN A 63 17.77 1.00 2.22
C ASN A 63 17.91 1.72 3.57
N PRO A 64 18.45 1.06 4.60
CA PRO A 64 18.58 1.63 5.95
C PRO A 64 19.71 2.66 6.03
N THR A 65 19.66 3.66 5.15
CA THR A 65 20.64 4.74 5.06
C THR A 65 20.13 6.08 5.59
N GLY A 66 18.93 6.10 6.16
CA GLY A 66 18.32 7.29 6.76
C GLY A 66 16.82 7.12 7.04
N PRO A 67 16.15 8.15 7.58
CA PRO A 67 14.72 8.12 7.86
C PRO A 67 13.90 8.02 6.57
N LEU A 68 12.64 7.54 6.70
CA LEU A 68 11.72 7.48 5.58
C LEU A 68 11.31 8.88 5.10
N HIS A 69 11.19 9.02 3.79
CA HIS A 69 10.74 10.27 3.15
C HIS A 69 9.55 10.01 2.21
N ILE A 70 8.95 11.07 1.70
CA ILE A 70 7.70 11.03 0.94
C ILE A 70 7.69 10.03 -0.22
N ALA A 71 8.82 9.78 -0.87
CA ALA A 71 8.90 8.81 -1.95
C ALA A 71 8.62 7.36 -1.49
N HIS A 72 8.88 7.04 -0.21
CA HIS A 72 8.57 5.73 0.36
C HIS A 72 7.11 5.62 0.82
N ILE A 73 6.48 6.75 1.19
CA ILE A 73 5.16 6.77 1.85
C ILE A 73 4.09 6.16 0.94
N ARG A 74 4.13 6.46 -0.36
CA ARG A 74 3.12 5.94 -1.28
C ARG A 74 3.17 4.44 -1.40
N GLY A 75 4.36 3.88 -1.64
CA GLY A 75 4.54 2.42 -1.67
C GLY A 75 4.17 1.76 -0.34
N ALA A 76 4.48 2.42 0.79
CA ALA A 76 4.12 1.96 2.11
C ALA A 76 2.60 1.85 2.31
N VAL A 77 1.87 2.94 2.03
CA VAL A 77 0.40 2.97 2.18
C VAL A 77 -0.27 2.04 1.16
N PHE A 78 0.19 2.04 -0.10
CA PHE A 78 -0.36 1.17 -1.13
C PHE A 78 -0.20 -0.31 -0.76
N GLY A 79 0.99 -0.71 -0.29
CA GLY A 79 1.26 -2.09 0.10
C GLY A 79 0.44 -2.54 1.31
N ASP A 80 0.31 -1.69 2.31
CA ASP A 80 -0.48 -2.00 3.50
C ASP A 80 -1.97 -2.09 3.20
N VAL A 81 -2.52 -1.14 2.44
CA VAL A 81 -3.94 -1.18 2.04
C VAL A 81 -4.25 -2.36 1.13
N LEU A 82 -3.36 -2.66 0.18
CA LEU A 82 -3.51 -3.84 -0.67
C LEU A 82 -3.46 -5.14 0.16
N SER A 83 -2.57 -5.22 1.13
CA SER A 83 -2.50 -6.34 2.07
C SER A 83 -3.79 -6.47 2.89
N SER A 84 -4.33 -5.36 3.40
CA SER A 84 -5.59 -5.33 4.14
C SER A 84 -6.77 -5.75 3.26
N LEU A 85 -6.78 -5.33 1.99
CA LEU A 85 -7.79 -5.72 1.00
C LEU A 85 -7.71 -7.22 0.67
N TYR A 86 -6.51 -7.78 0.50
CA TYR A 86 -6.35 -9.22 0.32
C TYR A 86 -6.84 -10.02 1.55
N THR A 87 -6.47 -9.58 2.76
CA THR A 87 -6.99 -10.20 3.99
C THR A 87 -8.52 -10.13 4.03
N LYS A 88 -9.10 -8.99 3.67
CA LYS A 88 -10.55 -8.79 3.61
C LYS A 88 -11.23 -9.72 2.61
N THR A 89 -10.54 -10.09 1.54
CA THR A 89 -11.05 -10.97 0.49
C THR A 89 -10.61 -12.42 0.65
N GLY A 90 -10.14 -12.82 1.85
CA GLY A 90 -9.92 -14.20 2.27
C GLY A 90 -8.55 -14.78 1.97
N PHE A 91 -7.52 -13.95 1.71
CA PHE A 91 -6.15 -14.44 1.62
C PHE A 91 -5.47 -14.46 3.01
N ASP A 92 -4.57 -15.43 3.21
CA ASP A 92 -3.59 -15.45 4.30
C ASP A 92 -2.37 -14.63 3.87
N VAL A 93 -2.24 -13.42 4.42
CA VAL A 93 -1.27 -12.41 3.95
C VAL A 93 -0.09 -12.30 4.89
N THR A 94 1.12 -12.39 4.35
CA THR A 94 2.37 -12.03 5.04
C THR A 94 2.91 -10.73 4.48
N ARG A 95 2.99 -9.68 5.31
CA ARG A 95 3.64 -8.40 5.00
C ARG A 95 5.13 -8.50 5.26
N GLU A 96 5.95 -8.26 4.27
CA GLU A 96 7.40 -8.44 4.36
C GLU A 96 8.16 -7.17 3.99
N TYR A 97 9.21 -6.90 4.76
CA TYR A 97 10.19 -5.85 4.52
C TYR A 97 11.55 -6.49 4.27
N TYR A 98 12.16 -6.24 3.11
CA TYR A 98 13.53 -6.63 2.84
C TYR A 98 14.50 -5.55 3.33
N VAL A 99 15.42 -5.92 4.21
CA VAL A 99 16.42 -5.04 4.80
C VAL A 99 17.73 -5.22 4.07
N ASN A 100 18.11 -4.25 3.24
CA ASN A 100 19.41 -4.22 2.58
C ASN A 100 20.46 -3.72 3.58
N ASP A 101 20.96 -4.61 4.45
CA ASP A 101 21.94 -4.33 5.51
C ASP A 101 23.37 -4.73 5.13
N ALA A 102 23.63 -5.00 3.84
CA ALA A 102 24.92 -5.36 3.29
C ALA A 102 25.44 -4.32 2.27
N GLY A 103 26.69 -4.49 1.84
CA GLY A 103 27.29 -3.74 0.74
C GLY A 103 27.82 -2.35 1.10
N SER A 104 28.44 -1.71 0.11
CA SER A 104 29.23 -0.48 0.26
C SER A 104 28.48 0.73 0.82
N GLN A 105 27.16 0.80 0.62
CA GLN A 105 26.34 1.91 1.16
C GLN A 105 26.32 1.89 2.70
N ILE A 106 26.26 0.70 3.28
CA ILE A 106 26.27 0.53 4.73
C ILE A 106 27.65 0.83 5.31
N ASP A 107 28.72 0.46 4.59
CA ASP A 107 30.09 0.78 5.03
C ASP A 107 30.33 2.30 5.04
N LYS A 108 29.90 3.01 3.98
CA LYS A 108 29.93 4.48 3.92
C LYS A 108 29.11 5.13 5.04
N LEU A 109 27.93 4.59 5.33
CA LEU A 109 27.08 5.08 6.42
C LEU A 109 27.76 4.91 7.78
N SER A 110 28.40 3.75 8.00
CA SER A 110 29.16 3.46 9.23
C SER A 110 30.34 4.43 9.40
N ASN A 111 31.10 4.69 8.32
CA ASN A 111 32.18 5.65 8.32
C ASN A 111 31.68 7.08 8.60
N SER A 112 30.57 7.47 8.00
CA SER A 112 29.93 8.76 8.26
C SER A 112 29.56 8.93 9.73
N LEU A 113 28.97 7.88 10.37
CA LEU A 113 28.66 7.91 11.79
C LEU A 113 29.92 8.00 12.66
N LEU A 114 30.98 7.26 12.34
CA LEU A 114 32.24 7.34 13.05
C LEU A 114 32.82 8.76 12.98
N LYS A 115 32.85 9.37 11.78
CA LYS A 115 33.31 10.77 11.62
C LYS A 115 32.46 11.74 12.45
N ARG A 116 31.11 11.58 12.47
CA ARG A 116 30.22 12.39 13.31
C ARG A 116 30.50 12.21 14.81
N TYR A 117 30.80 10.99 15.25
CA TYR A 117 31.18 10.72 16.64
C TYR A 117 32.52 11.41 16.99
N LEU A 118 33.53 11.30 16.11
CA LEU A 118 34.83 11.96 16.33
C LEU A 118 34.71 13.50 16.37
N GLN A 119 33.81 14.09 15.57
CA GLN A 119 33.51 15.52 15.62
C GLN A 119 32.99 15.98 16.99
N LEU A 120 32.27 15.13 17.74
CA LEU A 120 31.80 15.43 19.11
C LEU A 120 32.91 15.55 20.14
N PHE A 121 34.17 15.18 19.78
CA PHE A 121 35.38 15.31 20.59
C PHE A 121 36.37 16.29 19.96
N ASP A 122 35.88 17.31 19.28
CA ASP A 122 36.66 18.39 18.66
C ASP A 122 37.71 17.93 17.62
N LYS A 123 37.56 16.72 17.06
CA LYS A 123 38.38 16.27 15.95
C LYS A 123 37.94 16.97 14.66
N LYS A 124 38.85 17.65 13.99
CA LYS A 124 38.60 18.30 12.70
C LYS A 124 38.65 17.27 11.57
N ILE A 125 37.52 16.61 11.35
CA ILE A 125 37.34 15.59 10.31
C ILE A 125 36.13 16.01 9.46
N GLU A 126 36.31 16.05 8.15
CA GLU A 126 35.26 16.34 7.17
C GLU A 126 34.69 15.06 6.60
N LEU A 127 33.42 15.12 6.21
CA LEU A 127 32.79 14.05 5.44
C LEU A 127 33.28 14.12 3.98
N GLU A 128 33.42 12.96 3.35
CA GLU A 128 33.69 12.86 1.93
C GLU A 128 32.45 13.16 1.10
N GLU A 129 32.61 13.45 -0.18
CA GLU A 129 31.51 13.86 -1.07
C GLU A 129 30.43 12.78 -1.21
N ASP A 130 30.81 11.51 -1.10
CA ASP A 130 29.93 10.34 -1.23
C ASP A 130 29.46 9.76 0.12
N GLU A 131 29.75 10.42 1.23
CA GLU A 131 29.29 10.07 2.58
C GLU A 131 27.95 10.73 2.93
N TYR A 132 27.34 10.29 4.03
CA TYR A 132 26.00 10.71 4.45
C TYR A 132 26.07 11.94 5.37
N PRO A 133 25.63 13.13 4.92
CA PRO A 133 25.72 14.36 5.71
C PRO A 133 24.58 14.55 6.71
N GLY A 134 23.55 13.69 6.70
CA GLY A 134 22.30 13.90 7.43
C GLY A 134 22.46 14.13 8.95
N GLU A 135 21.70 15.09 9.49
CA GLU A 135 21.73 15.46 10.92
C GLU A 135 21.34 14.29 11.85
N TYR A 136 20.53 13.35 11.38
CA TYR A 136 20.17 12.14 12.14
C TYR A 136 21.39 11.34 12.60
N LEU A 137 22.51 11.37 11.87
CA LEU A 137 23.76 10.71 12.28
C LEU A 137 24.41 11.42 13.48
N ILE A 138 24.26 12.74 13.61
CA ILE A 138 24.75 13.49 14.78
C ILE A 138 24.01 13.01 16.04
N ASP A 139 22.71 12.81 15.96
CA ASP A 139 21.93 12.34 17.11
C ASP A 139 22.26 10.88 17.48
N ILE A 140 22.51 10.03 16.48
CA ILE A 140 23.01 8.67 16.72
C ILE A 140 24.42 8.70 17.33
N ALA A 141 25.32 9.57 16.86
CA ALA A 141 26.66 9.74 17.44
C ALA A 141 26.62 10.22 18.90
N LYS A 142 25.71 11.14 19.24
CA LYS A 142 25.47 11.57 20.63
C LYS A 142 25.04 10.42 21.53
N LYS A 143 24.23 9.48 21.04
CA LYS A 143 23.85 8.28 21.81
C LYS A 143 25.10 7.44 22.13
N ILE A 144 25.96 7.17 21.14
CA ILE A 144 27.21 6.44 21.36
C ILE A 144 28.08 7.17 22.40
N LYS A 145 28.23 8.50 22.26
CA LYS A 145 28.99 9.28 23.24
C LYS A 145 28.43 9.19 24.66
N ASN A 146 27.10 9.18 24.79
CA ASN A 146 26.44 9.07 26.09
C ASN A 146 26.57 7.66 26.71
N GLU A 147 26.58 6.59 25.89
CA GLU A 147 26.66 5.20 26.32
C GLU A 147 28.09 4.78 26.58
N ASP A 148 29.03 5.11 25.70
CA ASP A 148 30.40 4.59 25.67
C ASP A 148 31.47 5.64 26.00
N GLY A 149 31.11 6.93 26.12
CA GLY A 149 32.07 8.01 26.37
C GLY A 149 33.05 8.20 25.23
N ASP A 150 34.34 8.16 25.53
CA ASP A 150 35.47 8.32 24.63
C ASP A 150 36.11 7.00 24.17
N LYS A 151 35.49 5.87 24.52
CA LYS A 151 36.00 4.51 24.31
C LYS A 151 36.52 4.29 22.90
N TRP A 152 35.81 4.78 21.87
CA TRP A 152 36.07 4.52 20.45
C TRP A 152 37.10 5.46 19.81
N LEU A 153 37.72 6.35 20.57
CA LEU A 153 38.80 7.25 20.07
C LEU A 153 40.10 6.54 19.75
N ASN A 154 40.41 5.44 20.46
CA ASN A 154 41.70 4.77 20.46
C ASN A 154 41.64 3.25 20.16
N PHE A 155 40.50 2.75 19.64
CA PHE A 155 40.32 1.33 19.33
C PHE A 155 40.88 0.92 17.96
N GLN A 156 41.08 -0.40 17.76
CA GLN A 156 41.47 -0.95 16.48
C GLN A 156 40.40 -0.65 15.43
N GLN A 157 40.83 -0.27 14.23
CA GLN A 157 39.94 0.27 13.20
C GLN A 157 38.81 -0.70 12.78
N GLU A 158 39.09 -2.00 12.70
CA GLU A 158 38.12 -3.01 12.26
C GLU A 158 36.99 -3.24 13.27
N GLU A 159 37.29 -3.38 14.58
CA GLU A 159 36.29 -3.51 15.63
C GLU A 159 35.41 -2.27 15.76
N THR A 160 36.03 -1.09 15.61
CA THR A 160 35.32 0.18 15.63
C THR A 160 34.31 0.27 14.49
N ILE A 161 34.73 -0.01 13.25
CA ILE A 161 33.84 0.03 12.07
C ILE A 161 32.69 -0.95 12.25
N GLN A 162 32.93 -2.18 12.70
CA GLN A 162 31.88 -3.17 12.91
C GLN A 162 30.89 -2.76 13.99
N TYR A 163 31.37 -2.15 15.10
CA TYR A 163 30.49 -1.62 16.13
C TYR A 163 29.59 -0.50 15.58
N PHE A 164 30.16 0.49 14.87
CA PHE A 164 29.42 1.61 14.29
C PHE A 164 28.42 1.14 13.24
N LYS A 165 28.78 0.14 12.43
CA LYS A 165 27.90 -0.51 11.46
C LYS A 165 26.65 -1.10 12.14
N ASN A 166 26.85 -1.91 13.16
CA ASN A 166 25.73 -2.53 13.88
C ASN A 166 24.88 -1.48 14.60
N PHE A 167 25.52 -0.47 15.17
CA PHE A 167 24.83 0.58 15.92
C PHE A 167 23.98 1.46 15.02
N VAL A 168 24.51 1.89 13.84
CA VAL A 168 23.76 2.73 12.89
C VAL A 168 22.58 1.97 12.30
N LEU A 169 22.78 0.73 11.86
CA LEU A 169 21.72 -0.11 11.32
C LEU A 169 20.58 -0.30 12.31
N LYS A 170 20.91 -0.66 13.56
CA LYS A 170 19.92 -0.82 14.62
C LYS A 170 19.09 0.45 14.83
N ASN A 171 19.74 1.61 14.94
CA ASN A 171 19.06 2.88 15.20
C ASN A 171 18.21 3.34 14.01
N ILE A 172 18.69 3.18 12.78
CA ILE A 172 17.91 3.56 11.58
C ILE A 172 16.71 2.62 11.39
N LEU A 173 16.87 1.30 11.60
CA LEU A 173 15.75 0.37 11.52
C LEU A 173 14.68 0.65 12.58
N LEU A 174 15.10 1.03 13.78
CA LEU A 174 14.16 1.48 14.83
C LEU A 174 13.42 2.76 14.39
N SER A 175 14.14 3.72 13.79
CA SER A 175 13.51 4.93 13.24
C SER A 175 12.52 4.62 12.13
N ILE A 176 12.89 3.76 11.18
CA ILE A 176 12.00 3.32 10.09
C ILE A 176 10.73 2.67 10.65
N LYS A 177 10.86 1.78 11.64
CA LYS A 177 9.69 1.15 12.30
C LYS A 177 8.81 2.17 12.99
N SER A 178 9.42 3.12 13.72
CA SER A 178 8.70 4.21 14.37
C SER A 178 7.98 5.12 13.36
N ASP A 179 8.64 5.47 12.26
CA ASP A 179 8.04 6.26 11.19
C ASP A 179 6.81 5.55 10.59
N LEU A 180 6.91 4.26 10.32
CA LEU A 180 5.80 3.45 9.79
C LEU A 180 4.64 3.33 10.78
N GLU A 181 4.92 3.26 12.09
CA GLU A 181 3.89 3.27 13.12
C GLU A 181 3.09 4.57 13.18
N LEU A 182 3.67 5.73 12.83
CA LEU A 182 2.95 7.00 12.74
C LEU A 182 1.75 6.93 11.78
N ILE A 183 1.86 6.09 10.76
CA ILE A 183 0.80 5.85 9.77
C ILE A 183 0.20 4.45 9.90
N ASN A 184 0.41 3.79 11.06
CA ASN A 184 -0.12 2.48 11.44
C ASN A 184 0.22 1.35 10.47
N ILE A 185 1.44 1.32 9.94
CA ILE A 185 1.94 0.26 9.07
C ILE A 185 2.86 -0.66 9.86
N ARG A 186 2.59 -1.97 9.78
CA ARG A 186 3.35 -3.02 10.46
C ARG A 186 3.66 -4.15 9.52
N PHE A 187 4.79 -4.80 9.76
CA PHE A 187 5.27 -5.94 9.00
C PHE A 187 5.29 -7.19 9.85
N ASP A 188 4.96 -8.31 9.24
CA ASP A 188 5.01 -9.63 9.87
C ASP A 188 6.44 -10.18 9.86
N LYS A 189 7.22 -9.81 8.82
CA LYS A 189 8.59 -10.29 8.64
C LYS A 189 9.52 -9.18 8.17
N PHE A 190 10.71 -9.14 8.75
CA PHE A 190 11.89 -8.41 8.26
C PHE A 190 12.92 -9.46 7.83
N THR A 191 13.26 -9.48 6.55
CA THR A 191 14.29 -10.39 6.01
C THR A 191 15.54 -9.59 5.71
N HIS A 192 16.66 -10.01 6.30
CA HIS A 192 17.95 -9.33 6.19
C HIS A 192 18.77 -9.90 5.04
N GLU A 193 19.38 -9.02 4.21
CA GLU A 193 20.27 -9.44 3.12
C GLU A 193 21.45 -10.23 3.66
N THR A 194 22.02 -9.81 4.79
CA THR A 194 23.12 -10.53 5.46
C THR A 194 22.73 -11.95 5.91
N GLU A 195 21.46 -12.25 6.16
CA GLU A 195 20.99 -13.60 6.47
C GLU A 195 20.91 -14.46 5.20
N ILE A 196 20.45 -13.86 4.09
CA ILE A 196 20.40 -14.52 2.78
C ILE A 196 21.82 -14.85 2.29
N GLU A 197 22.76 -13.92 2.40
CA GLU A 197 24.16 -14.14 2.01
C GLU A 197 24.84 -15.27 2.82
N LYS A 198 24.56 -15.37 4.13
CA LYS A 198 25.08 -16.42 5.00
C LYS A 198 24.41 -17.77 4.79
N SER A 199 23.25 -17.79 4.17
CA SER A 199 22.52 -19.01 3.87
C SER A 199 23.12 -19.69 2.63
N LYS A 200 22.87 -20.99 2.48
CA LYS A 200 23.25 -21.71 1.26
C LYS A 200 22.27 -21.56 0.10
N ILE A 201 21.35 -20.60 0.20
CA ILE A 201 20.30 -20.42 -0.82
C ILE A 201 20.88 -19.96 -2.15
N ILE A 202 21.96 -19.19 -2.13
CA ILE A 202 22.66 -18.82 -3.37
C ILE A 202 23.18 -20.08 -4.10
N ASP A 203 23.84 -20.99 -3.39
CA ASP A 203 24.34 -22.22 -3.99
C ASP A 203 23.22 -23.09 -4.55
N GLU A 204 22.09 -23.16 -3.83
CA GLU A 204 20.89 -23.88 -4.28
C GLU A 204 20.30 -23.24 -5.55
N LEU A 205 20.21 -21.90 -5.60
CA LEU A 205 19.77 -21.18 -6.79
C LEU A 205 20.63 -21.55 -8.00
N PHE A 206 21.95 -21.56 -7.83
CA PHE A 206 22.88 -21.93 -8.90
C PHE A 206 22.66 -23.35 -9.38
N SER A 207 22.47 -24.29 -8.46
CA SER A 207 22.18 -25.68 -8.83
C SER A 207 20.91 -25.79 -9.66
N ILE A 208 19.84 -25.08 -9.27
CA ILE A 208 18.57 -25.06 -10.02
C ILE A 208 18.76 -24.49 -11.44
N LEU A 209 19.48 -23.38 -11.55
CA LEU A 209 19.68 -22.71 -12.84
C LEU A 209 20.62 -23.51 -13.76
N ASP A 210 21.63 -24.20 -13.20
CA ASP A 210 22.57 -25.04 -13.94
C ASP A 210 21.88 -26.31 -14.47
N GLU A 211 21.13 -27.00 -13.64
CA GLU A 211 20.30 -28.17 -14.05
C GLU A 211 19.39 -27.83 -15.25
N LYS A 212 18.86 -26.59 -15.27
CA LYS A 212 18.03 -26.09 -16.37
C LYS A 212 18.83 -25.54 -17.55
N LYS A 213 20.17 -25.62 -17.52
CA LYS A 213 21.10 -25.11 -18.54
C LYS A 213 20.92 -23.61 -18.83
N LEU A 214 20.61 -22.87 -17.78
CA LEU A 214 20.38 -21.42 -17.82
C LEU A 214 21.61 -20.62 -17.36
N LEU A 215 22.72 -21.28 -17.01
CA LEU A 215 24.01 -20.64 -16.69
C LEU A 215 25.04 -20.82 -17.82
N TYR A 216 25.94 -19.86 -17.95
CA TYR A 216 27.12 -19.97 -18.81
C TYR A 216 28.15 -18.87 -18.47
N GLU A 217 29.42 -19.15 -18.76
CA GLU A 217 30.47 -18.13 -18.73
C GLU A 217 30.45 -17.32 -20.04
N GLY A 218 30.49 -16.00 -19.92
CA GLY A 218 30.43 -15.13 -21.10
C GLY A 218 30.70 -13.66 -20.78
N ILE A 219 30.71 -12.85 -21.82
CA ILE A 219 30.95 -11.41 -21.75
C ILE A 219 29.66 -10.70 -22.18
N LEU A 220 29.14 -9.82 -21.33
CA LEU A 220 28.00 -8.95 -21.67
C LEU A 220 28.43 -7.87 -22.65
N GLU A 221 27.54 -7.42 -23.51
CA GLU A 221 27.73 -6.22 -24.32
C GLU A 221 27.82 -4.96 -23.44
N LYS A 222 28.51 -3.93 -23.93
CA LYS A 222 28.58 -2.64 -23.24
C LYS A 222 27.17 -2.09 -23.01
N PRO A 223 26.80 -1.68 -21.77
CA PRO A 223 25.49 -1.09 -21.50
C PRO A 223 25.25 0.14 -22.40
N LYS A 224 24.07 0.23 -22.99
CA LYS A 224 23.69 1.38 -23.82
C LYS A 224 23.69 2.67 -22.99
N GLY A 225 24.46 3.66 -23.41
CA GLY A 225 24.53 4.96 -22.73
C GLY A 225 25.57 5.03 -21.60
N ASP A 226 26.36 4.01 -21.40
CA ASP A 226 27.51 4.06 -20.50
C ASP A 226 28.74 4.62 -21.23
N ASP A 227 29.16 5.85 -20.87
CA ASP A 227 30.34 6.53 -21.42
C ASP A 227 31.64 6.21 -20.65
N SER A 228 31.54 5.30 -19.62
CA SER A 228 32.73 4.87 -18.87
C SER A 228 33.70 4.01 -19.70
N ASP A 229 34.94 3.87 -19.22
CA ASP A 229 35.95 2.95 -19.74
C ASP A 229 35.56 1.50 -19.49
N TRP A 230 34.49 1.07 -20.19
CA TRP A 230 33.99 -0.31 -20.07
C TRP A 230 34.97 -1.29 -20.70
N GLU A 231 35.39 -2.26 -19.92
CA GLU A 231 36.22 -3.35 -20.39
C GLU A 231 35.44 -4.67 -20.44
N PRO A 232 35.57 -5.46 -21.54
CA PRO A 232 34.95 -6.76 -21.61
C PRO A 232 35.54 -7.71 -20.55
N ARG A 233 34.71 -8.28 -19.70
CA ARG A 233 35.14 -9.18 -18.62
C ARG A 233 34.26 -10.42 -18.63
N GLU A 234 34.89 -11.57 -18.51
CA GLU A 234 34.18 -12.83 -18.39
C GLU A 234 33.49 -12.94 -17.04
N GLN A 235 32.21 -13.33 -17.04
CA GLN A 235 31.32 -13.37 -15.88
C GLN A 235 30.40 -14.59 -15.97
N LEU A 236 29.92 -15.08 -14.84
CA LEU A 236 28.86 -16.08 -14.81
C LEU A 236 27.50 -15.41 -15.09
N LEU A 237 26.88 -15.82 -16.16
CA LEU A 237 25.66 -15.20 -16.70
C LEU A 237 24.44 -16.14 -16.58
N PHE A 238 23.29 -15.55 -16.30
CA PHE A 238 21.97 -16.15 -16.37
C PHE A 238 21.31 -15.82 -17.71
N ARG A 239 20.88 -16.87 -18.45
CA ARG A 239 20.22 -16.75 -19.77
C ARG A 239 18.79 -16.23 -19.65
N SER A 240 18.59 -15.08 -19.02
CA SER A 240 17.27 -14.48 -18.82
C SER A 240 16.60 -14.10 -20.14
N SER A 241 17.37 -13.80 -21.19
CA SER A 241 16.86 -13.53 -22.54
C SER A 241 16.15 -14.70 -23.20
N LYS A 242 16.41 -15.93 -22.76
CA LYS A 242 15.66 -17.12 -23.21
C LYS A 242 14.27 -17.24 -22.58
N LEU A 243 13.96 -16.39 -21.61
CA LEU A 243 12.71 -16.42 -20.86
C LEU A 243 11.90 -15.13 -21.12
N LEU A 244 11.93 -14.17 -20.19
CA LEU A 244 11.08 -12.98 -20.23
C LEU A 244 11.87 -11.64 -20.23
N ASP A 245 13.22 -11.70 -20.25
CA ASP A 245 14.09 -10.52 -20.29
C ASP A 245 14.60 -10.25 -21.73
N ASN A 246 15.10 -9.04 -21.95
CA ASN A 246 15.63 -8.63 -23.25
C ASN A 246 17.14 -8.95 -23.42
N GLU A 247 17.84 -9.25 -22.33
CA GLU A 247 19.27 -9.52 -22.30
C GLU A 247 19.64 -10.45 -21.15
N ASP A 248 20.78 -11.15 -21.24
CA ASP A 248 21.28 -11.99 -20.17
C ASP A 248 21.87 -11.17 -19.02
N ARG A 249 21.89 -11.73 -17.81
CA ARG A 249 22.26 -11.01 -16.60
C ARG A 249 23.42 -11.66 -15.87
N ALA A 250 24.38 -10.82 -15.44
CA ALA A 250 25.47 -11.30 -14.61
C ALA A 250 24.98 -11.65 -13.21
N LEU A 251 25.31 -12.86 -12.75
CA LEU A 251 25.10 -13.32 -11.38
C LEU A 251 26.37 -13.20 -10.55
N LYS A 252 27.54 -13.37 -11.19
CA LYS A 252 28.84 -13.26 -10.53
C LYS A 252 29.75 -12.33 -11.30
N LYS A 253 30.42 -11.43 -10.58
CA LYS A 253 31.39 -10.51 -11.15
C LYS A 253 32.70 -11.25 -11.51
N SER A 254 33.55 -10.65 -12.33
CA SER A 254 34.85 -11.19 -12.69
C SER A 254 35.82 -11.40 -11.51
N ASN A 255 35.63 -10.65 -10.41
CA ASN A 255 36.40 -10.82 -9.17
C ASN A 255 35.88 -11.94 -8.28
N GLY A 256 34.83 -12.65 -8.69
CA GLY A 256 34.23 -13.76 -7.95
C GLY A 256 33.14 -13.36 -6.95
N GLU A 257 32.86 -12.08 -6.79
CA GLU A 257 31.77 -11.61 -5.92
C GLU A 257 30.40 -11.75 -6.61
N TRP A 258 29.36 -11.91 -5.79
CA TRP A 258 27.99 -11.90 -6.25
C TRP A 258 27.54 -10.50 -6.71
N THR A 259 26.68 -10.44 -7.70
CA THR A 259 26.02 -9.20 -8.10
C THR A 259 24.82 -8.95 -7.18
N TYR A 260 24.31 -7.71 -7.12
CA TYR A 260 23.05 -7.40 -6.45
C TYR A 260 21.90 -8.26 -6.95
N PHE A 261 21.89 -8.57 -8.25
CA PHE A 261 20.86 -9.43 -8.82
C PHE A 261 20.94 -10.87 -8.28
N ALA A 262 22.11 -11.40 -7.98
CA ALA A 262 22.26 -12.73 -7.38
C ALA A 262 21.66 -12.77 -5.96
N ASN A 263 21.85 -11.74 -5.15
CA ASN A 263 21.27 -11.63 -3.81
C ASN A 263 19.74 -11.52 -3.87
N ASP A 264 19.22 -10.66 -4.77
CA ASP A 264 17.77 -10.55 -5.01
C ASP A 264 17.16 -11.87 -5.49
N ALA A 265 17.88 -12.58 -6.37
CA ALA A 265 17.45 -13.87 -6.88
C ALA A 265 17.40 -14.95 -5.77
N ALA A 266 18.41 -14.98 -4.89
CA ALA A 266 18.45 -15.87 -3.74
C ALA A 266 17.31 -15.57 -2.75
N TYR A 267 17.05 -14.30 -2.50
CA TYR A 267 15.94 -13.87 -1.65
C TYR A 267 14.58 -14.31 -2.23
N HIS A 268 14.38 -14.19 -3.54
CA HIS A 268 13.14 -14.65 -4.17
C HIS A 268 13.01 -16.18 -4.15
N LEU A 269 14.13 -16.91 -4.25
CA LEU A 269 14.12 -18.37 -4.03
C LEU A 269 13.70 -18.70 -2.58
N ASP A 270 14.20 -17.95 -1.55
CA ASP A 270 13.76 -18.09 -0.18
C ASP A 270 12.24 -17.92 -0.04
N LYS A 271 11.68 -16.86 -0.64
CA LYS A 271 10.21 -16.67 -0.66
C LYS A 271 9.49 -17.85 -1.30
N CYS A 272 9.98 -18.33 -2.44
CA CYS A 272 9.38 -19.48 -3.15
C CYS A 272 9.36 -20.76 -2.32
N LYS A 273 10.33 -20.94 -1.39
CA LYS A 273 10.41 -22.11 -0.49
C LYS A 273 9.46 -22.01 0.71
N ARG A 274 8.94 -20.83 1.01
CA ARG A 274 8.01 -20.62 2.14
C ARG A 274 6.55 -20.94 1.83
N ASN A 275 6.27 -21.63 0.72
CA ASN A 275 4.96 -22.14 0.32
C ASN A 275 3.87 -21.06 0.20
N PHE A 276 4.20 -19.91 -0.33
CA PHE A 276 3.22 -18.94 -0.79
C PHE A 276 2.59 -19.41 -2.11
N ASP A 277 1.32 -19.09 -2.31
CA ASP A 277 0.64 -19.32 -3.59
C ASP A 277 0.93 -18.21 -4.59
N ARG A 278 1.32 -17.03 -4.10
CA ARG A 278 1.64 -15.85 -4.90
C ARG A 278 2.58 -14.91 -4.16
N LEU A 279 3.46 -14.25 -4.90
CA LEU A 279 4.29 -13.15 -4.43
C LEU A 279 3.81 -11.84 -5.06
N VAL A 280 3.79 -10.77 -4.26
CA VAL A 280 3.51 -9.40 -4.73
C VAL A 280 4.62 -8.50 -4.22
N ASN A 281 5.34 -7.85 -5.13
CA ASN A 281 6.36 -6.86 -4.79
C ASN A 281 5.88 -5.47 -5.21
N ILE A 282 6.06 -4.48 -4.33
CA ILE A 282 5.68 -3.09 -4.61
C ILE A 282 6.94 -2.24 -4.65
N TRP A 283 7.26 -1.72 -5.84
CA TRP A 283 8.47 -1.00 -6.12
C TRP A 283 8.22 0.46 -6.51
N GLY A 284 9.25 1.29 -6.42
CA GLY A 284 9.26 2.60 -7.06
C GLY A 284 9.29 2.47 -8.59
N SER A 285 8.75 3.43 -9.30
CA SER A 285 8.73 3.45 -10.77
C SER A 285 10.13 3.51 -11.41
N ASP A 286 11.14 3.91 -10.65
CA ASP A 286 12.55 3.87 -11.05
C ASP A 286 13.10 2.45 -11.24
N HIS A 287 12.41 1.44 -10.70
CA HIS A 287 12.77 0.02 -10.83
C HIS A 287 12.05 -0.72 -11.96
N ILE A 288 11.27 -0.05 -12.82
CA ILE A 288 10.51 -0.69 -13.93
C ILE A 288 11.42 -1.54 -14.82
N GLY A 289 12.62 -1.04 -15.14
CA GLY A 289 13.60 -1.77 -15.95
C GLY A 289 14.15 -3.07 -15.33
N TYR A 290 13.88 -3.28 -14.03
CA TYR A 290 14.32 -4.47 -13.30
C TYR A 290 13.29 -5.62 -13.37
N ILE A 291 12.03 -5.32 -13.73
CA ILE A 291 10.91 -6.27 -13.74
C ILE A 291 11.16 -7.47 -14.67
N PRO A 292 11.60 -7.31 -15.94
CA PRO A 292 11.78 -8.46 -16.85
C PRO A 292 12.75 -9.51 -16.33
N ARG A 293 13.87 -9.09 -15.69
CA ARG A 293 14.86 -10.02 -15.14
C ARG A 293 14.31 -10.81 -13.94
N MET A 294 13.49 -10.18 -13.09
CA MET A 294 12.86 -10.87 -11.96
C MET A 294 11.78 -11.85 -12.41
N ASN A 295 10.97 -11.46 -13.41
CA ASN A 295 10.00 -12.38 -14.00
C ASN A 295 10.68 -13.58 -14.68
N SER A 296 11.82 -13.35 -15.37
CA SER A 296 12.64 -14.43 -15.94
C SER A 296 13.16 -15.38 -14.85
N LEU A 297 13.63 -14.83 -13.74
CA LEU A 297 14.09 -15.63 -12.61
C LEU A 297 12.96 -16.51 -12.03
N ILE A 298 11.80 -15.93 -11.79
CA ILE A 298 10.66 -16.66 -11.23
C ILE A 298 10.17 -17.74 -12.22
N LYS A 299 10.12 -17.43 -13.51
CA LYS A 299 9.82 -18.42 -14.56
C LYS A 299 10.83 -19.56 -14.53
N ALA A 300 12.12 -19.28 -14.32
CA ALA A 300 13.14 -20.31 -14.19
C ALA A 300 12.96 -21.18 -12.93
N ILE A 301 12.58 -20.60 -11.80
CA ILE A 301 12.44 -21.32 -10.51
C ILE A 301 11.13 -22.11 -10.42
N LYS A 302 10.00 -21.47 -10.75
CA LYS A 302 8.63 -22.00 -10.53
C LYS A 302 7.95 -22.54 -11.77
N ASP A 303 8.48 -22.25 -12.96
CA ASP A 303 7.82 -22.50 -14.26
C ASP A 303 6.42 -21.85 -14.38
N ASP A 304 6.17 -20.82 -13.57
CA ASP A 304 4.93 -20.06 -13.53
C ASP A 304 5.25 -18.55 -13.56
N GLU A 305 4.91 -17.88 -14.63
CA GLU A 305 5.13 -16.45 -14.80
C GLU A 305 4.14 -15.57 -14.01
N THR A 306 3.04 -16.16 -13.56
CA THR A 306 2.00 -15.45 -12.79
C THR A 306 2.26 -15.49 -11.28
N TYR A 307 3.26 -16.28 -10.83
CA TYR A 307 3.57 -16.46 -9.42
C TYR A 307 4.07 -15.19 -8.74
N LEU A 308 4.83 -14.35 -9.45
CA LEU A 308 5.28 -13.03 -8.98
C LEU A 308 4.52 -11.93 -9.72
N ASN A 309 3.92 -11.02 -8.96
CA ASN A 309 3.33 -9.81 -9.47
C ASN A 309 4.08 -8.58 -8.94
N ILE A 310 4.68 -7.79 -9.82
CA ILE A 310 5.41 -6.58 -9.46
C ILE A 310 4.55 -5.37 -9.81
N LEU A 311 4.19 -4.60 -8.79
CA LEU A 311 3.41 -3.37 -8.90
C LEU A 311 4.31 -2.16 -8.67
N THR A 312 4.22 -1.16 -9.52
CA THR A 312 5.07 0.04 -9.40
C THR A 312 4.28 1.25 -8.95
N CYS A 313 4.84 2.01 -8.01
CA CYS A 313 4.26 3.27 -7.55
C CYS A 313 5.01 4.46 -8.16
N GLN A 314 4.26 5.36 -8.78
CA GLN A 314 4.78 6.63 -9.29
C GLN A 314 5.11 7.61 -8.17
N ILE A 315 5.91 8.60 -8.50
CA ILE A 315 6.39 9.61 -7.57
C ILE A 315 5.26 10.43 -6.94
N VAL A 316 5.55 10.95 -5.74
CA VAL A 316 4.71 11.93 -5.05
C VAL A 316 5.48 13.25 -4.98
N SER A 317 4.88 14.32 -5.49
CA SER A 317 5.36 15.69 -5.32
C SER A 317 4.66 16.33 -4.13
N LEU A 318 5.42 16.94 -3.23
CA LEU A 318 4.86 17.73 -2.14
C LEU A 318 4.62 19.18 -2.60
N ILE A 319 3.44 19.69 -2.27
CA ILE A 319 3.08 21.10 -2.46
C ILE A 319 2.86 21.72 -1.08
N GLN A 320 3.38 22.93 -0.88
CA GLN A 320 3.11 23.76 0.27
C GLN A 320 3.12 25.24 -0.17
N ASN A 321 2.20 26.05 0.32
CA ASN A 321 2.03 27.46 -0.12
C ASN A 321 1.91 27.57 -1.66
N LYS A 322 1.21 26.62 -2.30
CA LYS A 322 1.04 26.52 -3.77
C LYS A 322 2.34 26.35 -4.57
N GLN A 323 3.42 25.93 -3.92
CA GLN A 323 4.72 25.70 -4.56
C GLN A 323 5.19 24.26 -4.32
N LYS A 324 5.79 23.64 -5.35
CA LYS A 324 6.41 22.32 -5.19
C LYS A 324 7.68 22.42 -4.34
N ILE A 325 7.75 21.60 -3.30
CA ILE A 325 8.94 21.46 -2.46
C ILE A 325 9.99 20.67 -3.24
N LYS A 326 11.12 21.28 -3.53
CA LYS A 326 12.26 20.59 -4.14
C LYS A 326 12.97 19.75 -3.08
N MET A 327 13.07 18.47 -3.33
CA MET A 327 13.79 17.52 -2.47
C MET A 327 15.09 17.09 -3.15
N SER A 328 16.17 17.03 -2.39
CA SER A 328 17.46 16.53 -2.87
C SER A 328 18.13 15.72 -1.76
N LYS A 329 18.37 14.43 -2.02
CA LYS A 329 19.16 13.55 -1.11
C LYS A 329 20.58 14.08 -0.89
N ARG A 330 21.20 14.66 -1.92
CA ARG A 330 22.58 15.18 -1.86
C ARG A 330 22.74 16.43 -1.01
N SER A 331 21.70 17.28 -0.94
CA SER A 331 21.73 18.50 -0.12
C SER A 331 21.24 18.30 1.31
N GLY A 332 20.85 17.09 1.71
CA GLY A 332 20.29 16.80 3.04
C GLY A 332 18.87 17.35 3.25
N ASN A 333 18.29 18.04 2.26
CA ASN A 333 16.95 18.63 2.32
C ASN A 333 15.89 17.62 1.80
N PHE A 334 15.41 16.77 2.67
CA PHE A 334 14.27 15.90 2.37
C PHE A 334 13.21 16.02 3.47
N VAL A 335 11.95 15.97 3.04
CA VAL A 335 10.82 15.98 3.98
C VAL A 335 10.57 14.56 4.45
N THR A 336 10.80 14.31 5.75
CA THR A 336 10.60 12.99 6.36
C THR A 336 9.10 12.66 6.48
N LEU A 337 8.80 11.36 6.63
CA LEU A 337 7.44 10.92 6.97
C LEU A 337 6.94 11.57 8.27
N ALA A 338 7.80 11.65 9.29
CA ALA A 338 7.45 12.30 10.57
C ALA A 338 7.06 13.78 10.38
N ASN A 339 7.79 14.51 9.50
CA ASN A 339 7.48 15.91 9.20
C ASN A 339 6.13 16.06 8.46
N VAL A 340 5.82 15.16 7.52
CA VAL A 340 4.52 15.16 6.84
C VAL A 340 3.42 14.82 7.84
N HIS A 341 3.59 13.74 8.61
CA HIS A 341 2.60 13.31 9.60
C HIS A 341 2.31 14.39 10.66
N SER A 342 3.32 15.10 11.16
CA SER A 342 3.13 16.18 12.15
C SER A 342 2.28 17.33 11.61
N LYS A 343 2.27 17.56 10.29
CA LYS A 343 1.48 18.63 9.65
C LYS A 343 0.06 18.21 9.32
N VAL A 344 -0.13 17.01 8.76
CA VAL A 344 -1.41 16.60 8.18
C VAL A 344 -2.09 15.44 8.89
N GLY A 345 -1.38 14.73 9.77
CA GLY A 345 -1.87 13.52 10.44
C GLY A 345 -1.92 12.29 9.54
N LYS A 346 -2.37 11.16 10.10
CA LYS A 346 -2.42 9.85 9.46
C LYS A 346 -3.45 9.79 8.32
N ASP A 347 -4.68 10.22 8.57
CA ASP A 347 -5.82 9.98 7.68
C ASP A 347 -5.64 10.59 6.28
N PRO A 348 -5.23 11.87 6.12
CA PRO A 348 -4.95 12.43 4.80
C PRO A 348 -3.82 11.70 4.07
N ILE A 349 -2.75 11.31 4.78
CA ILE A 349 -1.65 10.54 4.17
C ILE A 349 -2.21 9.25 3.58
N ARG A 350 -2.89 8.43 4.37
CA ARG A 350 -3.39 7.14 3.94
C ARG A 350 -4.41 7.24 2.79
N TYR A 351 -5.29 8.21 2.85
CA TYR A 351 -6.30 8.42 1.82
C TYR A 351 -5.68 8.85 0.48
N TYR A 352 -4.88 9.92 0.49
CA TYR A 352 -4.40 10.51 -0.76
C TYR A 352 -3.34 9.66 -1.46
N MET A 353 -2.54 8.86 -0.74
CA MET A 353 -1.53 7.98 -1.34
C MET A 353 -2.13 6.87 -2.22
N ILE A 354 -3.42 6.55 -2.03
CA ILE A 354 -4.16 5.55 -2.83
C ILE A 354 -5.35 6.15 -3.58
N SER A 355 -5.49 7.47 -3.66
CA SER A 355 -6.63 8.13 -4.31
C SER A 355 -6.63 7.99 -5.85
N THR A 356 -5.50 7.61 -6.43
CA THR A 356 -5.32 7.39 -7.86
C THR A 356 -4.65 6.05 -8.12
N LYS A 357 -4.63 5.61 -9.38
CA LYS A 357 -3.85 4.42 -9.78
C LYS A 357 -2.38 4.58 -9.37
N ASN A 358 -1.76 3.46 -8.95
CA ASN A 358 -0.36 3.45 -8.52
C ASN A 358 0.62 3.99 -9.60
N GLU A 359 0.32 3.79 -10.89
CA GLU A 359 1.14 4.30 -12.01
C GLU A 359 0.93 5.81 -12.30
N THR A 360 0.00 6.48 -11.64
CA THR A 360 -0.26 7.92 -11.83
C THR A 360 0.47 8.73 -10.76
N ALA A 361 1.25 9.74 -11.12
CA ALA A 361 1.91 10.63 -10.17
C ALA A 361 0.89 11.39 -9.29
N ILE A 362 1.27 11.70 -8.05
CA ILE A 362 0.42 12.45 -7.10
C ILE A 362 1.10 13.78 -6.76
N ASP A 363 0.32 14.84 -6.83
CA ASP A 363 0.65 16.12 -6.20
C ASP A 363 -0.07 16.18 -4.84
N PHE A 364 0.68 16.10 -3.74
CA PHE A 364 0.15 16.08 -2.37
C PHE A 364 0.31 17.46 -1.74
N ASP A 365 -0.79 18.20 -1.64
CA ASP A 365 -0.85 19.56 -1.10
C ASP A 365 -1.09 19.52 0.42
N LEU A 366 -0.03 19.84 1.18
CA LEU A 366 -0.03 19.79 2.65
C LEU A 366 -1.02 20.78 3.28
N ASP A 367 -1.35 21.87 2.59
CA ASP A 367 -2.26 22.89 3.10
C ASP A 367 -3.72 22.48 2.81
N ALA A 368 -4.01 22.03 1.59
CA ALA A 368 -5.36 21.67 1.18
C ALA A 368 -5.92 20.46 1.94
N VAL A 369 -5.08 19.46 2.26
CA VAL A 369 -5.53 18.21 2.89
C VAL A 369 -5.91 18.34 4.37
N VAL A 370 -5.65 19.47 5.02
CA VAL A 370 -6.03 19.74 6.41
C VAL A 370 -7.24 20.67 6.55
N GLU A 371 -7.71 21.24 5.43
CA GLU A 371 -8.87 22.13 5.43
C GLU A 371 -10.16 21.36 5.78
N LYS A 372 -11.03 21.98 6.58
CA LYS A 372 -12.33 21.39 6.97
C LYS A 372 -13.46 21.90 6.07
N ASN A 373 -13.37 21.58 4.79
CA ASN A 373 -14.35 21.96 3.79
C ASN A 373 -14.65 20.82 2.80
N LYS A 374 -15.60 21.05 1.89
CA LYS A 374 -16.05 20.05 0.89
C LYS A 374 -14.96 19.67 -0.15
N ASP A 375 -13.94 20.51 -0.29
CA ASP A 375 -12.87 20.29 -1.27
C ASP A 375 -11.81 19.32 -0.73
N ASN A 376 -11.71 19.19 0.61
CA ASN A 376 -10.96 18.14 1.26
C ASN A 376 -11.77 16.83 1.25
N LYS A 377 -11.38 15.91 0.40
CA LYS A 377 -12.09 14.64 0.15
C LYS A 377 -12.16 13.73 1.37
N VAL A 378 -11.10 13.69 2.18
CA VAL A 378 -11.09 12.90 3.43
C VAL A 378 -12.16 13.42 4.38
N PHE A 379 -12.12 14.74 4.64
CA PHE A 379 -13.10 15.40 5.49
C PHE A 379 -14.51 15.17 4.98
N TYR A 380 -14.73 15.28 3.67
CA TYR A 380 -16.04 15.12 3.04
C TYR A 380 -16.63 13.71 3.26
N CYS A 381 -15.80 12.67 3.09
CA CYS A 381 -16.23 11.29 3.32
C CYS A 381 -16.46 11.00 4.82
N GLN A 382 -15.58 11.48 5.70
CA GLN A 382 -15.74 11.33 7.15
C GLN A 382 -16.97 12.08 7.66
N TYR A 383 -17.27 13.24 7.08
CA TYR A 383 -18.46 14.00 7.41
C TYR A 383 -19.76 13.31 6.98
N ALA A 384 -19.73 12.54 5.88
CA ALA A 384 -20.87 11.66 5.52
C ALA A 384 -21.15 10.61 6.61
N HIS A 385 -20.10 9.97 7.13
CA HIS A 385 -20.23 9.01 8.23
C HIS A 385 -20.75 9.67 9.51
N ALA A 386 -20.20 10.80 9.91
CA ALA A 386 -20.63 11.52 11.10
C ALA A 386 -22.10 11.97 11.02
N ARG A 387 -22.54 12.46 9.86
CA ARG A 387 -23.96 12.82 9.63
C ARG A 387 -24.88 11.61 9.71
N ALA A 388 -24.52 10.50 9.07
CA ALA A 388 -25.29 9.27 9.16
C ALA A 388 -25.40 8.80 10.62
N SER A 389 -24.31 8.79 11.35
CA SER A 389 -24.27 8.43 12.78
C SER A 389 -25.16 9.35 13.63
N SER A 390 -25.15 10.65 13.38
CA SER A 390 -25.98 11.63 14.11
C SER A 390 -27.48 11.36 13.90
N VAL A 391 -27.92 11.03 12.69
CA VAL A 391 -29.32 10.69 12.41
C VAL A 391 -29.74 9.40 13.13
N ILE A 392 -28.88 8.37 13.06
CA ILE A 392 -29.15 7.09 13.70
C ILE A 392 -29.25 7.25 15.24
N ASN A 393 -28.34 8.02 15.83
CA ASN A 393 -28.35 8.32 17.26
C ASN A 393 -29.63 9.07 17.64
N LYS A 394 -30.05 10.06 16.84
CA LYS A 394 -31.30 10.78 17.07
C LYS A 394 -32.55 9.89 16.99
N ALA A 395 -32.58 9.00 16.02
CA ALA A 395 -33.67 8.01 15.93
C ALA A 395 -33.75 7.09 17.19
N ASN A 396 -32.56 6.64 17.66
CA ASN A 396 -32.47 5.83 18.89
C ASN A 396 -32.92 6.60 20.13
N GLU A 397 -32.60 7.88 20.26
CA GLU A 397 -33.09 8.77 21.34
C GLU A 397 -34.63 8.88 21.34
N LEU A 398 -35.24 8.92 20.17
CA LEU A 398 -36.69 8.93 19.99
C LEU A 398 -37.33 7.57 20.16
N GLY A 399 -36.57 6.52 20.50
CA GLY A 399 -37.08 5.15 20.67
C GLY A 399 -37.38 4.42 19.35
N ILE A 400 -37.02 5.01 18.21
CA ILE A 400 -37.19 4.42 16.88
C ILE A 400 -36.04 3.47 16.61
N LYS A 401 -36.28 2.17 16.70
CA LYS A 401 -35.25 1.13 16.50
C LYS A 401 -35.68 0.12 15.46
N ILE A 402 -34.73 -0.37 14.67
CA ILE A 402 -34.97 -1.48 13.75
C ILE A 402 -35.09 -2.75 14.57
N LYS A 403 -36.24 -3.45 14.45
CA LYS A 403 -36.43 -4.76 15.07
C LYS A 403 -35.78 -5.83 14.18
N ASN A 404 -35.30 -6.92 14.81
CA ASN A 404 -34.60 -8.00 14.08
C ASN A 404 -35.51 -8.72 13.06
N ASP A 405 -36.82 -8.71 13.30
CA ASP A 405 -37.86 -9.33 12.46
C ASP A 405 -38.58 -8.34 11.52
N TYR A 406 -38.04 -7.10 11.41
CA TYR A 406 -38.66 -6.09 10.56
C TYR A 406 -38.74 -6.57 9.11
N ASN A 407 -39.97 -6.63 8.59
CA ASN A 407 -40.21 -7.01 7.20
C ASN A 407 -40.08 -5.77 6.29
N PHE A 408 -39.03 -5.72 5.54
CA PHE A 408 -38.67 -4.59 4.67
C PHE A 408 -39.52 -4.54 3.38
N SER A 409 -40.82 -4.52 3.50
CA SER A 409 -41.73 -4.34 2.34
C SER A 409 -41.72 -2.93 1.74
N ALA A 410 -40.86 -2.01 2.26
CA ALA A 410 -41.07 -0.57 2.16
C ALA A 410 -40.03 0.20 1.34
N ILE A 411 -39.49 -0.34 0.22
CA ILE A 411 -38.84 0.47 -0.80
C ILE A 411 -39.78 1.58 -1.30
N GLN A 412 -41.08 1.32 -1.30
CA GLN A 412 -42.12 2.26 -1.73
C GLN A 412 -42.17 3.59 -0.95
N ASN A 413 -41.52 3.65 0.21
CA ASN A 413 -41.41 4.88 1.02
C ASN A 413 -40.12 5.68 0.77
N LEU A 414 -39.24 5.23 -0.14
CA LEU A 414 -37.96 5.85 -0.44
C LEU A 414 -38.03 6.64 -1.74
N SER A 415 -37.22 7.69 -1.84
CA SER A 415 -37.06 8.45 -3.08
C SER A 415 -36.19 7.68 -4.09
N ASP A 416 -36.27 8.05 -5.36
CA ASP A 416 -35.48 7.43 -6.44
C ASP A 416 -33.97 7.55 -6.17
N GLU A 417 -33.53 8.67 -5.56
CA GLU A 417 -32.12 8.88 -5.20
C GLU A 417 -31.69 7.95 -4.08
N GLU A 418 -32.56 7.72 -3.07
CA GLU A 418 -32.28 6.76 -2.00
C GLU A 418 -32.18 5.33 -2.57
N VAL A 419 -33.09 4.94 -3.45
CA VAL A 419 -33.03 3.64 -4.14
C VAL A 419 -31.79 3.51 -4.99
N LYS A 420 -31.38 4.58 -5.69
CA LYS A 420 -30.14 4.60 -6.47
C LYS A 420 -28.90 4.40 -5.60
N LEU A 421 -28.83 5.07 -4.45
CA LEU A 421 -27.73 4.88 -3.50
C LEU A 421 -27.72 3.44 -2.93
N ILE A 422 -28.87 2.89 -2.57
CA ILE A 422 -29.00 1.51 -2.11
C ILE A 422 -28.46 0.53 -3.15
N LYS A 423 -28.80 0.72 -4.44
CA LYS A 423 -28.27 -0.12 -5.53
C LYS A 423 -26.75 -0.06 -5.64
N LYS A 424 -26.12 1.09 -5.33
CA LYS A 424 -24.68 1.18 -5.21
C LYS A 424 -24.17 0.41 -4.00
N LEU A 425 -24.82 0.53 -2.85
CA LEU A 425 -24.38 -0.17 -1.62
C LEU A 425 -24.36 -1.70 -1.80
N ILE A 426 -25.37 -2.29 -2.45
CA ILE A 426 -25.39 -3.74 -2.68
C ILE A 426 -24.31 -4.23 -3.65
N CYS A 427 -23.69 -3.34 -4.41
CA CYS A 427 -22.54 -3.67 -5.26
C CYS A 427 -21.21 -3.71 -4.49
N TYR A 428 -21.17 -3.32 -3.23
CA TYR A 428 -19.95 -3.24 -2.45
C TYR A 428 -19.14 -4.56 -2.37
N PRO A 429 -19.75 -5.74 -2.16
CA PRO A 429 -18.99 -7.00 -2.19
C PRO A 429 -18.28 -7.26 -3.51
N TYR A 430 -18.88 -6.90 -4.63
CA TYR A 430 -18.26 -7.01 -5.95
C TYR A 430 -17.12 -6.00 -6.14
N LEU A 431 -17.25 -4.80 -5.58
CA LEU A 431 -16.16 -3.83 -5.56
C LEU A 431 -14.92 -4.36 -4.81
N LEU A 432 -15.12 -4.98 -3.64
CA LEU A 432 -14.04 -5.62 -2.89
C LEU A 432 -13.33 -6.68 -3.73
N TYR A 433 -14.10 -7.56 -4.37
CA TYR A 433 -13.56 -8.57 -5.29
C TYR A 433 -12.73 -7.92 -6.42
N GLN A 434 -13.30 -6.95 -7.15
CA GLN A 434 -12.60 -6.29 -8.24
C GLN A 434 -11.33 -5.58 -7.77
N SER A 435 -11.39 -4.84 -6.66
CA SER A 435 -10.24 -4.11 -6.12
C SER A 435 -9.09 -5.06 -5.74
N SER A 436 -9.42 -6.22 -5.18
CA SER A 436 -8.45 -7.27 -4.84
C SER A 436 -7.91 -7.97 -6.10
N TYR A 437 -8.80 -8.38 -7.00
CA TYR A 437 -8.43 -9.11 -8.21
C TYR A 437 -7.48 -8.33 -9.13
N TYR A 438 -7.79 -7.03 -9.34
CA TYR A 438 -6.99 -6.14 -10.19
C TYR A 438 -5.85 -5.43 -9.45
N ASN A 439 -5.71 -5.61 -8.12
CA ASN A 439 -4.73 -4.91 -7.29
C ASN A 439 -4.91 -3.37 -7.33
N GLU A 440 -6.14 -2.91 -7.34
CA GLU A 440 -6.53 -1.52 -7.55
C GLU A 440 -7.26 -0.92 -6.32
N PRO A 441 -6.58 -0.68 -5.19
CA PRO A 441 -7.21 -0.12 -3.98
C PRO A 441 -7.83 1.26 -4.19
N HIS A 442 -7.40 2.04 -5.19
CA HIS A 442 -8.01 3.33 -5.54
C HIS A 442 -9.49 3.24 -5.89
N ARG A 443 -9.99 2.07 -6.30
CA ARG A 443 -11.42 1.83 -6.55
C ARG A 443 -12.25 2.04 -5.29
N LEU A 444 -11.71 1.70 -4.12
CA LEU A 444 -12.38 1.94 -2.84
C LEU A 444 -12.56 3.43 -2.59
N ILE A 445 -11.56 4.24 -2.91
CA ILE A 445 -11.61 5.70 -2.75
C ILE A 445 -12.65 6.31 -3.70
N ASN A 446 -12.61 5.95 -4.98
CA ASN A 446 -13.57 6.46 -5.96
C ASN A 446 -15.02 6.12 -5.55
N TYR A 447 -15.24 4.90 -5.12
CA TYR A 447 -16.56 4.48 -4.66
C TYR A 447 -16.97 5.19 -3.36
N LEU A 448 -16.06 5.36 -2.41
CA LEU A 448 -16.28 6.10 -1.17
C LEU A 448 -16.70 7.54 -1.44
N GLU A 449 -16.01 8.23 -2.37
CA GLU A 449 -16.36 9.59 -2.79
C GLU A 449 -17.74 9.63 -3.46
N GLU A 450 -18.04 8.68 -4.33
CA GLU A 450 -19.30 8.60 -5.06
C GLU A 450 -20.49 8.44 -4.11
N ILE A 451 -20.45 7.44 -3.22
CA ILE A 451 -21.56 7.20 -2.28
C ILE A 451 -21.71 8.32 -1.23
N SER A 452 -20.57 8.94 -0.83
CA SER A 452 -20.62 10.10 0.07
C SER A 452 -21.25 11.33 -0.60
N SER A 453 -20.97 11.55 -1.88
CA SER A 453 -21.56 12.63 -2.67
C SER A 453 -23.08 12.44 -2.84
N ASP A 454 -23.51 11.22 -3.19
CA ASP A 454 -24.93 10.90 -3.30
C ASP A 454 -25.66 11.11 -1.95
N PHE A 455 -25.07 10.63 -0.85
CA PHE A 455 -25.61 10.84 0.48
C PHE A 455 -25.74 12.32 0.84
N HIS A 456 -24.71 13.15 0.58
CA HIS A 456 -24.78 14.57 0.85
C HIS A 456 -25.83 15.29 -0.02
N SER A 457 -26.06 14.81 -1.24
CA SER A 457 -27.13 15.32 -2.11
C SER A 457 -28.51 15.03 -1.50
N ILE A 458 -28.75 13.80 -1.07
CA ILE A 458 -29.99 13.40 -0.39
C ILE A 458 -30.21 14.24 0.88
N TRP A 459 -29.15 14.36 1.70
CA TRP A 459 -29.17 15.19 2.92
C TRP A 459 -29.60 16.62 2.66
N ASN A 460 -29.03 17.28 1.65
CA ASN A 460 -29.33 18.67 1.35
C ASN A 460 -30.76 18.85 0.87
N LYS A 461 -31.30 17.93 0.05
CA LYS A 461 -32.73 17.95 -0.35
C LYS A 461 -33.69 17.88 0.86
N GLY A 462 -33.31 17.13 1.91
CA GLY A 462 -34.09 17.05 3.14
C GLY A 462 -34.14 18.34 3.96
N LYS A 463 -33.23 19.31 3.70
CA LYS A 463 -33.31 20.64 4.30
C LYS A 463 -34.43 21.47 3.68
N ASP A 464 -34.57 21.36 2.36
CA ASP A 464 -35.51 22.16 1.58
C ASP A 464 -36.92 21.55 1.55
N ASN A 465 -37.01 20.20 1.68
CA ASN A 465 -38.25 19.44 1.65
C ASN A 465 -38.36 18.50 2.87
N GLU A 466 -39.30 18.83 3.77
CA GLU A 466 -39.52 18.05 5.00
C GLU A 466 -39.86 16.58 4.72
N SER A 467 -40.58 16.29 3.63
CA SER A 467 -40.93 14.92 3.25
C SER A 467 -39.72 14.04 2.95
N LEU A 468 -38.57 14.64 2.64
CA LEU A 468 -37.31 13.94 2.35
C LEU A 468 -36.41 13.78 3.58
N ARG A 469 -36.77 14.34 4.73
CA ARG A 469 -36.01 14.19 5.97
C ARG A 469 -35.87 12.73 6.38
N PHE A 470 -34.79 12.37 7.03
CA PHE A 470 -34.54 11.01 7.50
C PHE A 470 -35.49 10.58 8.63
N ILE A 471 -35.80 11.50 9.53
CA ILE A 471 -36.68 11.28 10.66
C ILE A 471 -38.02 11.99 10.42
N ASP A 472 -39.07 11.24 10.46
CA ASP A 472 -40.47 11.70 10.44
C ASP A 472 -41.19 11.06 11.64
N GLU A 473 -41.37 11.82 12.73
CA GLU A 473 -42.02 11.34 13.95
C GLU A 473 -43.49 10.95 13.75
N LYS A 474 -44.14 11.49 12.69
CA LYS A 474 -45.54 11.17 12.34
C LYS A 474 -45.63 9.89 11.51
N ASN A 475 -44.54 9.47 10.88
CA ASN A 475 -44.46 8.24 10.08
C ASN A 475 -43.24 7.42 10.47
N VAL A 476 -43.38 6.68 11.57
CA VAL A 476 -42.34 5.84 12.15
C VAL A 476 -41.86 4.76 11.15
N GLU A 477 -42.76 4.18 10.37
CA GLU A 477 -42.40 3.16 9.39
C GLU A 477 -41.49 3.68 8.29
N LYS A 478 -41.81 4.86 7.77
CA LYS A 478 -40.94 5.55 6.82
C LYS A 478 -39.56 5.87 7.43
N THR A 479 -39.54 6.34 8.67
CA THR A 479 -38.29 6.57 9.41
C THR A 479 -37.46 5.30 9.52
N ILE A 480 -38.08 4.19 9.91
CA ILE A 480 -37.39 2.89 10.04
C ILE A 480 -36.78 2.47 8.68
N SER A 481 -37.50 2.61 7.58
CA SER A 481 -37.00 2.28 6.22
C SER A 481 -35.80 3.11 5.87
N LYS A 482 -35.79 4.41 6.21
CA LYS A 482 -34.63 5.29 5.98
C LYS A 482 -33.44 4.97 6.88
N ILE A 483 -33.67 4.71 8.16
CA ILE A 483 -32.61 4.33 9.11
C ILE A 483 -31.96 3.02 8.71
N PHE A 484 -32.70 2.07 8.14
CA PHE A 484 -32.16 0.79 7.72
C PHE A 484 -31.09 0.92 6.62
N TRP A 485 -31.39 1.63 5.55
CA TRP A 485 -30.39 1.83 4.51
C TRP A 485 -29.25 2.75 4.97
N LEU A 486 -29.55 3.70 5.87
CA LEU A 486 -28.54 4.58 6.45
C LEU A 486 -27.54 3.83 7.32
N GLU A 487 -28.02 2.85 8.10
CA GLU A 487 -27.13 1.92 8.83
C GLU A 487 -26.28 1.09 7.88
N SER A 488 -26.85 0.58 6.79
CA SER A 488 -26.11 -0.16 5.76
C SER A 488 -25.06 0.73 5.11
N PHE A 489 -25.36 1.99 4.82
CA PHE A 489 -24.42 2.98 4.32
C PHE A 489 -23.26 3.19 5.32
N ARG A 490 -23.57 3.37 6.60
CA ARG A 490 -22.57 3.51 7.67
C ARG A 490 -21.68 2.28 7.78
N VAL A 491 -22.24 1.07 7.66
CA VAL A 491 -21.48 -0.19 7.65
C VAL A 491 -20.46 -0.19 6.50
N VAL A 492 -20.87 0.16 5.29
CA VAL A 492 -19.99 0.20 4.12
C VAL A 492 -18.88 1.25 4.29
N LEU A 493 -19.23 2.47 4.72
CA LEU A 493 -18.22 3.51 4.98
C LEU A 493 -17.19 3.05 6.00
N LYS A 494 -17.67 2.52 7.14
CA LYS A 494 -16.80 2.06 8.24
C LYS A 494 -15.89 0.91 7.79
N ASP A 495 -16.40 0.03 6.95
CA ASP A 495 -15.63 -1.09 6.41
C ASP A 495 -14.51 -0.61 5.48
N ILE A 496 -14.81 0.32 4.56
CA ILE A 496 -13.80 0.95 3.69
C ILE A 496 -12.76 1.69 4.53
N PHE A 497 -13.18 2.51 5.51
CA PHE A 497 -12.28 3.21 6.40
C PHE A 497 -11.36 2.25 7.16
N SER A 498 -11.87 1.09 7.57
CA SER A 498 -11.06 0.04 8.21
C SER A 498 -10.03 -0.57 7.25
N ILE A 499 -10.37 -0.80 5.97
CA ILE A 499 -9.43 -1.35 4.98
C ILE A 499 -8.30 -0.36 4.69
N ILE A 500 -8.64 0.92 4.52
CA ILE A 500 -7.65 1.98 4.27
C ILE A 500 -7.00 2.54 5.54
N ASP A 501 -7.47 2.08 6.70
CA ASP A 501 -7.05 2.45 8.06
C ASP A 501 -7.06 3.97 8.32
N ILE A 502 -8.22 4.58 8.09
CA ILE A 502 -8.53 5.94 8.53
C ILE A 502 -9.65 5.95 9.55
N SER A 503 -9.77 7.04 10.28
CA SER A 503 -10.79 7.19 11.32
C SER A 503 -12.20 7.27 10.76
N ALA A 504 -13.18 6.72 11.50
CA ALA A 504 -14.61 6.78 11.22
C ALA A 504 -15.29 7.62 12.32
N PRO A 505 -15.22 8.96 12.31
CA PRO A 505 -15.78 9.79 13.38
C PRO A 505 -17.29 9.72 13.39
N GLU A 506 -17.89 9.62 14.59
CA GLU A 506 -19.35 9.65 14.78
C GLU A 506 -19.89 11.07 14.95
N THR A 507 -18.98 12.01 15.24
CA THR A 507 -19.25 13.45 15.36
C THR A 507 -18.13 14.26 14.73
N MET A 508 -18.46 15.33 14.04
CA MET A 508 -17.50 16.28 13.45
C MET A 508 -17.99 17.72 13.53
#